data_a944eea29ce28cbb1da8bf28e9125cc3
#
_entry.id   a944eea29ce28cbb1da8bf28e9125cc3
#
_cell.length_a   1.000
_cell.length_b   1.000
_cell.length_c   1.000
_cell.angle_alpha   90.00
_cell.angle_beta   90.00
_cell.angle_gamma   90.00
#
_symmetry.space_group_name_H-M   'P 1'
#
loop_
_entity.id
_entity.type
_entity.pdbx_description
1 polymer ?
#
loop_
_entity_poly.entity_id
_entity_poly.type
_entity_poly.pdbx_seq_one_letter_code
_entity_poly.pdbx_strand_id
1 'polypeptide(L)'
;MSGIFGMNIKMAIYGESHGKSIGVVLDGLPPGLALDEAAIAAEMARRAPGQNALSTARKESDMVEIQSGFFNGFTTGTPLCARIVNSDQHSKDYSILADKMRPGHADYAGHVRYQGFNDYRGGGHFSGRLTAPLVFAGAVAKQALAQYGIIVGSHILQINDIQEERFNPMGVSDKVLAELHAKKFAVMDDAVGEKMQERILQAKSELNSVGGVIEAIALRLPAGIGAPYFDSVESMLSHALFSVPAVKGVEFGDGFGFAGLTGAEANDALHYVDGKVQALTNHNGGVTGGITNGMPLVVRVAIKPTPSIAREQQTVSLKEQADTTLAIVGRHDPCIVQRAVPVIEAVVAWTLWDLLLEAKKWEK
;
A
#
# COMPACT_ATOMS: atom_id res chain seq x y z
N MET A 1 18.17 -7.81 5.73
CA MET A 1 18.33 -6.69 4.80
C MET A 1 16.95 -6.17 4.47
N SER A 2 16.75 -4.86 4.46
CA SER A 2 15.42 -4.24 4.47
C SER A 2 14.79 -3.96 3.09
N GLY A 3 15.48 -4.23 2.01
CA GLY A 3 15.01 -3.96 0.64
C GLY A 3 14.45 -5.18 -0.10
N ILE A 4 14.35 -6.34 0.54
CA ILE A 4 13.90 -7.61 -0.06
C ILE A 4 12.78 -8.18 0.81
N PHE A 5 11.68 -8.60 0.17
CA PHE A 5 10.51 -9.21 0.81
C PHE A 5 10.00 -10.38 -0.02
N GLY A 6 9.47 -11.42 0.65
CA GLY A 6 8.84 -12.61 0.09
C GLY A 6 9.58 -13.90 0.42
N MET A 7 8.87 -15.02 0.36
CA MET A 7 9.37 -16.37 0.63
C MET A 7 9.60 -17.15 -0.66
N ASN A 8 8.56 -17.36 -1.44
CA ASN A 8 8.56 -18.09 -2.71
C ASN A 8 8.85 -17.16 -3.90
N ILE A 9 8.17 -16.02 -3.90
CA ILE A 9 8.42 -14.93 -4.84
C ILE A 9 9.03 -13.77 -4.05
N LYS A 10 10.12 -13.22 -4.56
CA LYS A 10 10.86 -12.15 -3.88
C LYS A 10 10.81 -10.88 -4.68
N MET A 11 10.59 -9.75 -3.99
CA MET A 11 10.79 -8.43 -4.57
C MET A 11 11.98 -7.74 -3.91
N ALA A 12 12.86 -7.15 -4.71
CA ALA A 12 13.94 -6.29 -4.25
C ALA A 12 13.75 -4.90 -4.81
N ILE A 13 13.48 -3.91 -3.93
CA ILE A 13 13.25 -2.51 -4.32
C ILE A 13 14.56 -1.74 -4.27
N TYR A 14 14.82 -0.91 -5.28
CA TYR A 14 16.00 -0.08 -5.37
C TYR A 14 15.69 1.36 -5.79
N GLY A 15 16.65 2.25 -5.53
CA GLY A 15 16.65 3.64 -5.95
C GLY A 15 16.24 4.63 -4.86
N GLU A 16 16.32 5.90 -5.19
CA GLU A 16 15.95 7.05 -4.36
C GLU A 16 15.08 8.03 -5.14
N SER A 17 14.30 8.84 -4.42
CA SER A 17 13.35 9.80 -5.00
C SER A 17 13.99 10.75 -6.02
N HIS A 18 15.24 11.16 -5.78
CA HIS A 18 16.01 12.07 -6.63
C HIS A 18 17.23 11.39 -7.26
N GLY A 19 17.30 10.05 -7.22
CA GLY A 19 18.20 9.24 -8.01
C GLY A 19 17.79 9.20 -9.49
N LYS A 20 18.60 8.60 -10.36
CA LYS A 20 18.31 8.49 -11.80
C LYS A 20 17.02 7.72 -12.09
N SER A 21 16.73 6.69 -11.29
CA SER A 21 15.56 5.83 -11.41
C SER A 21 15.27 5.15 -10.08
N ILE A 22 14.05 4.62 -9.98
CA ILE A 22 13.64 3.65 -8.97
C ILE A 22 13.19 2.39 -9.70
N GLY A 23 13.08 1.27 -9.00
CA GLY A 23 12.59 0.05 -9.63
C GLY A 23 12.53 -1.13 -8.68
N VAL A 24 12.24 -2.28 -9.27
CA VAL A 24 12.12 -3.55 -8.55
C VAL A 24 12.68 -4.69 -9.39
N VAL A 25 13.25 -5.66 -8.72
CA VAL A 25 13.55 -6.99 -9.27
C VAL A 25 12.63 -7.98 -8.58
N LEU A 26 11.85 -8.71 -9.38
CA LEU A 26 10.97 -9.79 -8.95
C LEU A 26 11.62 -11.12 -9.32
N ASP A 27 11.87 -11.97 -8.34
CA ASP A 27 12.47 -13.28 -8.52
C ASP A 27 11.55 -14.39 -8.04
N GLY A 28 11.67 -15.59 -8.60
CA GLY A 28 10.82 -16.74 -8.28
C GLY A 28 9.46 -16.74 -8.98
N LEU A 29 9.23 -15.85 -9.96
CA LEU A 29 8.00 -15.87 -10.75
C LEU A 29 7.94 -17.14 -11.62
N PRO A 30 6.78 -17.81 -11.73
CA PRO A 30 6.64 -18.98 -12.60
C PRO A 30 6.84 -18.56 -14.07
N PRO A 31 7.49 -19.39 -14.91
CA PRO A 31 7.52 -19.16 -16.34
C PRO A 31 6.12 -19.29 -16.94
N GLY A 32 5.83 -18.51 -17.99
CA GLY A 32 4.57 -18.62 -18.73
C GLY A 32 3.38 -17.89 -18.06
N LEU A 33 3.58 -17.07 -17.03
CA LEU A 33 2.54 -16.18 -16.55
C LEU A 33 2.32 -15.09 -17.61
N ALA A 34 1.11 -15.05 -18.19
CA ALA A 34 0.72 -13.99 -19.12
C ALA A 34 0.61 -12.66 -18.37
N LEU A 35 1.22 -11.59 -18.90
CA LEU A 35 1.13 -10.26 -18.37
C LEU A 35 0.49 -9.31 -19.39
N ASP A 36 -0.61 -8.68 -18.97
CA ASP A 36 -1.25 -7.58 -19.69
C ASP A 36 -0.55 -6.27 -19.28
N GLU A 37 0.30 -5.75 -20.17
CA GLU A 37 1.01 -4.49 -19.94
C GLU A 37 0.08 -3.28 -19.84
N ALA A 38 -1.09 -3.31 -20.51
CA ALA A 38 -2.09 -2.24 -20.40
C ALA A 38 -2.73 -2.22 -19.01
N ALA A 39 -3.04 -3.39 -18.45
CA ALA A 39 -3.53 -3.51 -17.07
C ALA A 39 -2.47 -3.04 -16.05
N ILE A 40 -1.18 -3.37 -16.27
CA ILE A 40 -0.08 -2.87 -15.46
C ILE A 40 -0.01 -1.33 -15.53
N ALA A 41 -0.07 -0.77 -16.73
CA ALA A 41 -0.04 0.67 -16.92
C ALA A 41 -1.24 1.39 -16.25
N ALA A 42 -2.43 0.78 -16.25
CA ALA A 42 -3.60 1.29 -15.56
C ALA A 42 -3.40 1.35 -14.03
N GLU A 43 -2.84 0.30 -13.41
CA GLU A 43 -2.51 0.29 -11.99
C GLU A 43 -1.46 1.37 -11.64
N MET A 44 -0.43 1.52 -12.46
CA MET A 44 0.58 2.55 -12.29
C MET A 44 -0.02 3.95 -12.38
N ALA A 45 -0.93 4.18 -13.32
CA ALA A 45 -1.63 5.45 -13.50
C ALA A 45 -2.48 5.82 -12.27
N ARG A 46 -3.15 4.86 -11.60
CA ARG A 46 -3.90 5.09 -10.36
C ARG A 46 -3.03 5.68 -9.25
N ARG A 47 -1.77 5.25 -9.18
CA ARG A 47 -0.81 5.74 -8.17
C ARG A 47 -0.15 7.07 -8.56
N ALA A 48 0.02 7.34 -9.84
CA ALA A 48 0.81 8.46 -10.34
C ALA A 48 0.39 9.81 -9.73
N PRO A 49 1.33 10.75 -9.47
CA PRO A 49 1.03 12.06 -8.93
C PRO A 49 0.41 12.99 -9.97
N GLY A 50 -0.18 14.12 -9.51
CA GLY A 50 -0.61 15.22 -10.39
C GLY A 50 -1.94 15.00 -11.12
N GLN A 51 -2.77 14.06 -10.65
CA GLN A 51 -4.03 13.72 -11.34
C GLN A 51 -5.20 14.68 -11.06
N ASN A 52 -5.19 15.40 -9.94
CA ASN A 52 -6.26 16.30 -9.52
C ASN A 52 -5.75 17.38 -8.55
N ALA A 53 -6.64 18.30 -8.17
CA ALA A 53 -6.34 19.41 -7.25
C ALA A 53 -6.01 18.96 -5.81
N LEU A 54 -6.33 17.71 -5.45
CA LEU A 54 -6.10 17.12 -4.13
C LEU A 54 -4.70 16.53 -3.99
N SER A 55 -3.95 16.42 -5.09
CA SER A 55 -2.60 15.86 -5.12
C SER A 55 -1.53 16.92 -5.35
N THR A 56 -0.28 16.53 -5.19
CA THR A 56 0.89 17.35 -5.50
C THR A 56 0.88 17.83 -6.95
N ALA A 57 1.46 19.02 -7.20
CA ALA A 57 1.68 19.53 -8.55
C ALA A 57 2.82 18.82 -9.32
N ARG A 58 3.54 17.87 -8.69
CA ARG A 58 4.55 17.04 -9.35
C ARG A 58 3.88 16.20 -10.45
N LYS A 59 4.54 16.12 -11.62
CA LYS A 59 4.03 15.34 -12.75
C LYS A 59 5.05 14.26 -13.11
N GLU A 60 4.70 13.02 -12.83
CA GLU A 60 5.47 11.84 -13.26
C GLU A 60 4.50 10.80 -13.78
N SER A 61 4.81 10.22 -14.94
CA SER A 61 3.94 9.25 -15.62
C SER A 61 3.99 7.86 -14.98
N ASP A 62 4.99 7.59 -14.13
CA ASP A 62 5.29 6.25 -13.59
C ASP A 62 5.43 5.16 -14.66
N MET A 63 5.85 5.55 -15.87
CA MET A 63 6.09 4.59 -16.96
C MET A 63 7.13 3.56 -16.56
N VAL A 64 6.77 2.30 -16.74
CA VAL A 64 7.63 1.17 -16.42
C VAL A 64 8.37 0.70 -17.67
N GLU A 65 9.66 0.51 -17.53
CA GLU A 65 10.52 -0.14 -18.54
C GLU A 65 10.90 -1.53 -18.01
N ILE A 66 10.36 -2.59 -18.61
CA ILE A 66 10.77 -3.96 -18.26
C ILE A 66 12.11 -4.26 -18.94
N GLN A 67 13.11 -4.59 -18.13
CA GLN A 67 14.50 -4.79 -18.58
C GLN A 67 14.84 -6.26 -18.82
N SER A 68 14.18 -7.19 -18.13
CA SER A 68 14.40 -8.64 -18.21
C SER A 68 13.24 -9.42 -17.63
N GLY A 69 13.24 -10.74 -17.81
CA GLY A 69 12.23 -11.65 -17.19
C GLY A 69 10.88 -11.69 -17.90
N PHE A 70 10.75 -11.03 -19.06
CA PHE A 70 9.51 -10.93 -19.85
C PHE A 70 9.81 -11.07 -21.33
N PHE A 71 9.07 -11.92 -22.03
CA PHE A 71 9.24 -12.13 -23.45
C PHE A 71 7.93 -12.61 -24.11
N ASN A 72 7.55 -12.02 -25.24
CA ASN A 72 6.34 -12.35 -25.99
C ASN A 72 5.05 -12.38 -25.15
N GLY A 73 4.88 -11.45 -24.20
CA GLY A 73 3.70 -11.37 -23.35
C GLY A 73 3.73 -12.26 -22.11
N PHE A 74 4.83 -12.96 -21.83
CA PHE A 74 4.91 -13.93 -20.74
C PHE A 74 6.17 -13.72 -19.88
N THR A 75 6.07 -14.09 -18.60
CA THR A 75 7.26 -14.22 -17.74
C THR A 75 8.12 -15.38 -18.21
N THR A 76 9.44 -15.22 -18.13
CA THR A 76 10.40 -16.25 -18.56
C THR A 76 10.82 -17.21 -17.45
N GLY A 77 10.46 -16.91 -16.18
CA GLY A 77 10.98 -17.62 -15.00
C GLY A 77 12.36 -17.14 -14.53
N THR A 78 13.02 -16.24 -15.27
CA THR A 78 14.21 -15.52 -14.80
C THR A 78 13.80 -14.24 -14.09
N PRO A 79 14.69 -13.57 -13.32
CA PRO A 79 14.33 -12.34 -12.62
C PRO A 79 13.71 -11.28 -13.52
N LEU A 80 12.50 -10.84 -13.19
CA LEU A 80 11.81 -9.76 -13.89
C LEU A 80 12.26 -8.43 -13.28
N CYS A 81 13.01 -7.66 -14.06
CA CYS A 81 13.52 -6.35 -13.64
C CYS A 81 12.68 -5.24 -14.28
N ALA A 82 12.13 -4.36 -13.47
CA ALA A 82 11.36 -3.20 -13.89
C ALA A 82 11.99 -1.91 -13.37
N ARG A 83 12.15 -0.94 -14.27
CA ARG A 83 12.73 0.37 -14.00
C ARG A 83 11.72 1.47 -14.27
N ILE A 84 11.73 2.51 -13.43
CA ILE A 84 10.93 3.73 -13.59
C ILE A 84 11.88 4.92 -13.51
N VAL A 85 11.97 5.68 -14.59
CA VAL A 85 12.85 6.86 -14.65
C VAL A 85 12.26 8.01 -13.84
N ASN A 86 13.09 8.72 -13.08
CA ASN A 86 12.71 9.93 -12.40
C ASN A 86 12.92 11.13 -13.34
N SER A 87 11.86 11.80 -13.78
CA SER A 87 11.90 12.87 -14.76
C SER A 87 11.69 14.27 -14.18
N ASP A 88 10.97 14.42 -13.06
CA ASP A 88 10.62 15.71 -12.44
C ASP A 88 11.32 15.90 -11.08
N GLN A 89 12.64 16.19 -11.14
CA GLN A 89 13.51 16.35 -9.97
C GLN A 89 13.89 17.83 -9.77
N HIS A 90 13.53 18.41 -8.63
CA HIS A 90 13.92 19.76 -8.20
C HIS A 90 14.79 19.68 -6.94
N SER A 91 16.03 19.20 -7.10
CA SER A 91 16.93 18.88 -5.96
C SER A 91 17.32 20.09 -5.12
N LYS A 92 17.28 21.31 -5.67
CA LYS A 92 17.62 22.56 -4.95
C LYS A 92 16.63 22.85 -3.81
N ASP A 93 15.38 22.42 -3.92
CA ASP A 93 14.33 22.67 -2.92
C ASP A 93 14.57 21.92 -1.59
N TYR A 94 15.51 20.98 -1.59
CA TYR A 94 15.78 20.10 -0.43
C TYR A 94 17.11 20.38 0.28
N SER A 95 17.86 21.40 -0.10
CA SER A 95 19.20 21.68 0.47
C SER A 95 19.14 21.92 1.99
N ILE A 96 18.08 22.55 2.48
CA ILE A 96 17.86 22.81 3.91
C ILE A 96 17.69 21.51 4.71
N LEU A 97 17.22 20.44 4.10
CA LEU A 97 16.99 19.13 4.73
C LEU A 97 18.27 18.32 4.95
N ALA A 98 19.40 18.80 4.45
CA ALA A 98 20.72 18.25 4.81
C ALA A 98 21.06 18.53 6.28
N ASP A 99 20.44 19.55 6.88
CA ASP A 99 20.71 20.03 8.22
C ASP A 99 19.48 20.03 9.12
N LYS A 100 18.35 20.59 8.65
CA LYS A 100 17.12 20.72 9.44
C LYS A 100 16.19 19.54 9.18
N MET A 101 15.90 18.78 10.22
CA MET A 101 15.14 17.53 10.15
C MET A 101 13.63 17.80 10.14
N ARG A 102 12.89 17.23 9.17
CA ARG A 102 11.42 17.34 9.16
C ARG A 102 10.80 16.59 10.33
N PRO A 103 9.98 17.24 11.16
CA PRO A 103 9.23 16.54 12.20
C PRO A 103 8.34 15.45 11.60
N GLY A 104 8.33 14.25 12.20
CA GLY A 104 7.52 13.14 11.75
C GLY A 104 7.96 12.45 10.44
N HIS A 105 9.04 12.92 9.80
CA HIS A 105 9.68 12.26 8.66
C HIS A 105 10.85 11.37 9.12
N ALA A 106 11.38 10.55 8.20
CA ALA A 106 12.52 9.68 8.47
C ALA A 106 13.90 10.39 8.42
N ASP A 107 13.95 11.71 8.25
CA ASP A 107 15.19 12.45 8.02
C ASP A 107 16.22 12.21 9.14
N TYR A 108 15.82 12.44 10.40
CA TYR A 108 16.69 12.20 11.55
C TYR A 108 17.05 10.73 11.74
N ALA A 109 16.03 9.86 11.74
CA ALA A 109 16.24 8.42 11.94
C ALA A 109 17.10 7.81 10.81
N GLY A 110 16.91 8.26 9.58
CA GLY A 110 17.72 7.86 8.43
C GLY A 110 19.15 8.38 8.54
N HIS A 111 19.33 9.63 8.93
CA HIS A 111 20.66 10.20 9.18
C HIS A 111 21.46 9.37 10.21
N VAL A 112 20.83 9.06 11.35
CA VAL A 112 21.46 8.22 12.39
C VAL A 112 21.73 6.81 11.88
N ARG A 113 20.74 6.16 11.25
CA ARG A 113 20.85 4.78 10.77
C ARG A 113 21.94 4.59 9.73
N TYR A 114 22.10 5.56 8.83
CA TYR A 114 23.05 5.51 7.72
C TYR A 114 24.25 6.44 7.92
N GLN A 115 24.47 6.92 9.16
CA GLN A 115 25.65 7.71 9.56
C GLN A 115 25.86 8.97 8.68
N GLY A 116 24.75 9.58 8.24
CA GLY A 116 24.76 10.76 7.37
C GLY A 116 25.03 10.51 5.89
N PHE A 117 25.19 9.24 5.45
CA PHE A 117 25.45 8.90 4.03
C PHE A 117 24.20 8.66 3.20
N ASN A 118 23.00 8.79 3.79
CA ASN A 118 21.75 8.66 3.06
C ASN A 118 21.50 9.85 2.13
N ASP A 119 20.88 9.59 0.97
CA ASP A 119 20.38 10.66 0.11
C ASP A 119 19.14 11.31 0.75
N TYR A 120 19.30 12.57 1.22
CA TYR A 120 18.23 13.33 1.87
C TYR A 120 17.27 13.99 0.86
N ARG A 121 17.64 14.08 -0.45
CA ARG A 121 16.87 14.78 -1.47
C ARG A 121 15.52 14.10 -1.70
N GLY A 122 14.42 14.86 -1.52
CA GLY A 122 13.06 14.34 -1.65
C GLY A 122 12.71 13.18 -0.72
N GLY A 123 13.48 13.00 0.36
CA GLY A 123 13.35 11.89 1.30
C GLY A 123 14.08 10.60 0.87
N GLY A 124 14.84 10.63 -0.23
CA GLY A 124 15.68 9.52 -0.68
C GLY A 124 14.93 8.20 -0.82
N HIS A 125 15.45 7.16 -0.20
CA HIS A 125 14.83 5.82 -0.15
C HIS A 125 13.59 5.76 0.77
N PHE A 126 13.37 6.74 1.67
CA PHE A 126 12.17 6.83 2.52
C PHE A 126 10.98 7.52 1.85
N SER A 127 11.16 7.97 0.62
CA SER A 127 10.12 8.69 -0.11
C SER A 127 8.94 7.80 -0.49
N GLY A 128 7.72 8.33 -0.45
CA GLY A 128 6.53 7.70 -1.02
C GLY A 128 6.67 7.38 -2.52
N ARG A 129 7.67 7.94 -3.22
CA ARG A 129 8.01 7.62 -4.60
C ARG A 129 8.33 6.12 -4.78
N LEU A 130 8.95 5.51 -3.76
CA LEU A 130 9.34 4.09 -3.76
C LEU A 130 8.13 3.13 -3.72
N THR A 131 6.91 3.64 -3.58
CA THR A 131 5.69 2.84 -3.71
C THR A 131 5.33 2.51 -5.17
N ALA A 132 5.89 3.19 -6.17
CA ALA A 132 5.63 2.88 -7.57
C ALA A 132 6.14 1.47 -7.96
N PRO A 133 7.35 1.04 -7.61
CA PRO A 133 7.79 -0.33 -7.75
C PRO A 133 6.91 -1.38 -7.05
N LEU A 134 6.32 -1.04 -5.87
CA LEU A 134 5.37 -1.91 -5.19
C LEU A 134 4.09 -2.11 -6.00
N VAL A 135 3.57 -1.03 -6.61
CA VAL A 135 2.37 -1.11 -7.45
C VAL A 135 2.63 -1.95 -8.69
N PHE A 136 3.80 -1.85 -9.31
CA PHE A 136 4.17 -2.74 -10.41
C PHE A 136 4.16 -4.21 -9.97
N ALA A 137 4.82 -4.55 -8.86
CA ALA A 137 4.82 -5.91 -8.33
C ALA A 137 3.40 -6.41 -8.02
N GLY A 138 2.57 -5.55 -7.41
CA GLY A 138 1.17 -5.85 -7.13
C GLY A 138 0.31 -6.04 -8.37
N ALA A 139 0.56 -5.28 -9.45
CA ALA A 139 -0.13 -5.45 -10.73
C ALA A 139 0.17 -6.82 -11.36
N VAL A 140 1.41 -7.30 -11.25
CA VAL A 140 1.78 -8.67 -11.65
C VAL A 140 1.08 -9.70 -10.76
N ALA A 141 1.09 -9.49 -9.44
CA ALA A 141 0.46 -10.39 -8.48
C ALA A 141 -1.07 -10.48 -8.66
N LYS A 142 -1.76 -9.38 -8.92
CA LYS A 142 -3.20 -9.36 -9.21
C LYS A 142 -3.54 -10.21 -10.43
N GLN A 143 -2.74 -10.15 -11.49
CA GLN A 143 -2.94 -10.97 -12.69
C GLN A 143 -2.71 -12.46 -12.41
N ALA A 144 -1.72 -12.79 -11.58
CA ALA A 144 -1.50 -14.17 -11.15
C ALA A 144 -2.65 -14.69 -10.28
N LEU A 145 -3.12 -13.90 -9.29
CA LEU A 145 -4.24 -14.25 -8.43
C LEU A 145 -5.55 -14.41 -9.19
N ALA A 146 -5.76 -13.61 -10.24
CA ALA A 146 -6.94 -13.71 -11.11
C ALA A 146 -7.07 -15.08 -11.80
N GLN A 147 -5.97 -15.80 -12.05
CA GLN A 147 -6.00 -17.17 -12.57
C GLN A 147 -6.65 -18.16 -11.59
N TYR A 148 -6.68 -17.81 -10.31
CA TYR A 148 -7.35 -18.57 -9.24
C TYR A 148 -8.74 -18.00 -8.89
N GLY A 149 -9.21 -17.00 -9.64
CA GLY A 149 -10.45 -16.29 -9.37
C GLY A 149 -10.39 -15.35 -8.16
N ILE A 150 -9.21 -15.13 -7.57
CA ILE A 150 -9.02 -14.25 -6.42
C ILE A 150 -8.95 -12.80 -6.89
N ILE A 151 -9.73 -11.92 -6.27
CA ILE A 151 -9.77 -10.48 -6.54
C ILE A 151 -9.40 -9.72 -5.28
N VAL A 152 -8.53 -8.72 -5.43
CA VAL A 152 -8.17 -7.76 -4.37
C VAL A 152 -8.65 -6.38 -4.78
N GLY A 153 -9.37 -5.71 -3.90
CA GLY A 153 -9.81 -4.33 -4.09
C GLY A 153 -9.81 -3.56 -2.79
N SER A 154 -9.96 -2.25 -2.87
CA SER A 154 -9.99 -1.39 -1.68
C SER A 154 -10.74 -0.09 -1.95
N HIS A 155 -11.08 0.61 -0.86
CA HIS A 155 -11.65 1.94 -0.89
C HIS A 155 -11.09 2.83 0.21
N ILE A 156 -11.34 4.13 0.10
CA ILE A 156 -11.00 5.10 1.14
C ILE A 156 -12.11 5.05 2.18
N LEU A 157 -11.87 4.38 3.30
CA LEU A 157 -12.85 4.29 4.38
C LEU A 157 -12.99 5.60 5.15
N GLN A 158 -11.86 6.32 5.35
CA GLN A 158 -11.87 7.52 6.18
C GLN A 158 -10.83 8.54 5.73
N ILE A 159 -11.19 9.82 5.77
CA ILE A 159 -10.27 10.96 5.69
C ILE A 159 -10.52 11.84 6.91
N ASN A 160 -9.48 12.02 7.74
CA ASN A 160 -9.56 12.76 9.01
C ASN A 160 -10.69 12.21 9.89
N ASP A 161 -11.73 12.97 10.15
CA ASP A 161 -12.93 12.64 10.94
C ASP A 161 -14.15 12.22 10.09
N ILE A 162 -14.03 12.24 8.77
CA ILE A 162 -15.11 11.86 7.85
C ILE A 162 -14.91 10.41 7.43
N GLN A 163 -15.88 9.57 7.74
CA GLN A 163 -15.86 8.14 7.47
C GLN A 163 -17.09 7.74 6.63
N GLU A 164 -16.89 6.82 5.67
CA GLU A 164 -17.97 6.15 4.96
C GLU A 164 -18.26 4.76 5.55
N GLU A 165 -19.22 4.07 4.98
CA GLU A 165 -19.58 2.71 5.38
C GLU A 165 -18.45 1.72 5.05
N ARG A 166 -18.26 0.71 5.90
CA ARG A 166 -17.32 -0.39 5.68
C ARG A 166 -17.83 -1.32 4.58
N PHE A 167 -16.94 -2.06 3.95
CA PHE A 167 -17.36 -3.20 3.15
C PHE A 167 -18.22 -4.17 3.97
N ASN A 168 -19.22 -4.78 3.30
CA ASN A 168 -19.88 -5.93 3.89
C ASN A 168 -18.81 -7.03 4.13
N PRO A 169 -18.57 -7.45 5.39
CA PRO A 169 -17.52 -8.42 5.70
C PRO A 169 -17.79 -9.80 5.07
N MET A 170 -19.03 -10.10 4.71
CA MET A 170 -19.42 -11.33 3.99
C MET A 170 -19.07 -11.28 2.50
N GLY A 171 -18.59 -10.15 2.00
CA GLY A 171 -18.16 -9.92 0.63
C GLY A 171 -18.94 -8.84 -0.08
N VAL A 172 -18.36 -8.36 -1.16
CA VAL A 172 -18.96 -7.39 -2.09
C VAL A 172 -18.94 -7.98 -3.49
N SER A 173 -19.77 -7.43 -4.39
CA SER A 173 -19.78 -7.91 -5.78
C SER A 173 -18.53 -7.45 -6.54
N ASP A 174 -18.11 -8.24 -7.54
CA ASP A 174 -17.03 -7.87 -8.46
C ASP A 174 -17.28 -6.53 -9.13
N LYS A 175 -18.56 -6.19 -9.38
CA LYS A 175 -18.97 -4.91 -9.95
C LYS A 175 -18.58 -3.74 -9.05
N VAL A 176 -18.82 -3.83 -7.76
CA VAL A 176 -18.43 -2.79 -6.78
C VAL A 176 -16.91 -2.58 -6.80
N LEU A 177 -16.12 -3.66 -6.79
CA LEU A 177 -14.67 -3.56 -6.84
C LEU A 177 -14.18 -2.96 -8.17
N ALA A 178 -14.80 -3.31 -9.30
CA ALA A 178 -14.47 -2.74 -10.60
C ALA A 178 -14.81 -1.24 -10.67
N GLU A 179 -15.94 -0.82 -10.11
CA GLU A 179 -16.33 0.60 -10.03
C GLU A 179 -15.35 1.40 -9.16
N LEU A 180 -14.98 0.88 -7.98
CA LEU A 180 -13.98 1.49 -7.11
C LEU A 180 -12.61 1.60 -7.77
N HIS A 181 -12.20 0.56 -8.49
CA HIS A 181 -10.95 0.56 -9.26
C HIS A 181 -10.90 1.65 -10.33
N ALA A 182 -12.04 1.94 -10.98
CA ALA A 182 -12.15 2.97 -12.01
C ALA A 182 -12.20 4.40 -11.46
N LYS A 183 -12.56 4.57 -10.17
CA LYS A 183 -12.68 5.89 -9.54
C LYS A 183 -11.31 6.50 -9.24
N LYS A 184 -11.15 7.80 -9.53
CA LYS A 184 -9.96 8.59 -9.11
C LYS A 184 -9.91 8.79 -7.59
N PHE A 185 -11.06 8.87 -6.96
CA PHE A 185 -11.22 8.93 -5.51
C PHE A 185 -12.13 7.76 -5.12
N ALA A 186 -11.51 6.67 -4.68
CA ALA A 186 -12.16 5.37 -4.53
C ALA A 186 -12.99 5.32 -3.24
N VAL A 187 -14.24 5.78 -3.30
CA VAL A 187 -15.26 5.72 -2.25
C VAL A 187 -16.51 5.04 -2.79
N MET A 188 -17.28 4.37 -1.92
CA MET A 188 -18.55 3.76 -2.28
C MET A 188 -19.65 4.82 -2.39
N ASP A 189 -19.69 5.76 -1.45
CA ASP A 189 -20.64 6.88 -1.41
C ASP A 189 -19.98 8.17 -1.91
N ASP A 190 -20.40 8.63 -3.10
CA ASP A 190 -19.85 9.84 -3.72
C ASP A 190 -20.14 11.11 -2.89
N ALA A 191 -21.26 11.19 -2.16
CA ALA A 191 -21.59 12.34 -1.32
C ALA A 191 -20.69 12.42 -0.09
N VAL A 192 -20.31 11.27 0.49
CA VAL A 192 -19.28 11.21 1.56
C VAL A 192 -17.92 11.56 0.97
N GLY A 193 -17.63 11.05 -0.23
CA GLY A 193 -16.40 11.34 -0.96
C GLY A 193 -16.21 12.83 -1.24
N GLU A 194 -17.26 13.58 -1.58
CA GLU A 194 -17.21 15.04 -1.73
C GLU A 194 -16.80 15.74 -0.43
N LYS A 195 -17.40 15.36 0.70
CA LYS A 195 -17.04 15.90 2.03
C LYS A 195 -15.58 15.59 2.40
N MET A 196 -15.10 14.39 2.10
CA MET A 196 -13.70 14.01 2.29
C MET A 196 -12.76 14.89 1.45
N GLN A 197 -13.11 15.15 0.19
CA GLN A 197 -12.34 16.02 -0.70
C GLN A 197 -12.33 17.49 -0.22
N GLU A 198 -13.46 18.01 0.25
CA GLU A 198 -13.56 19.33 0.87
C GLU A 198 -12.65 19.44 2.11
N ARG A 199 -12.64 18.40 2.95
CA ARG A 199 -11.77 18.37 4.14
C ARG A 199 -10.28 18.39 3.77
N ILE A 200 -9.89 17.70 2.69
CA ILE A 200 -8.52 17.75 2.15
C ILE A 200 -8.17 19.16 1.66
N LEU A 201 -9.07 19.80 0.91
CA LEU A 201 -8.87 21.17 0.42
C LEU A 201 -8.78 22.18 1.54
N GLN A 202 -9.58 22.02 2.60
CA GLN A 202 -9.49 22.83 3.82
C GLN A 202 -8.11 22.68 4.45
N ALA A 203 -7.63 21.45 4.67
CA ALA A 203 -6.30 21.23 5.23
C ALA A 203 -5.19 21.89 4.37
N LYS A 204 -5.32 21.81 3.04
CA LYS A 204 -4.41 22.47 2.10
C LYS A 204 -4.40 23.99 2.27
N SER A 205 -5.58 24.60 2.42
CA SER A 205 -5.70 26.07 2.65
C SER A 205 -5.11 26.50 4.00
N GLU A 206 -5.11 25.61 4.99
CA GLU A 206 -4.52 25.79 6.29
C GLU A 206 -3.00 25.48 6.30
N LEU A 207 -2.38 25.24 5.16
CA LEU A 207 -0.98 24.84 5.00
C LEU A 207 -0.65 23.55 5.78
N ASN A 208 -1.61 22.67 5.93
CA ASN A 208 -1.58 21.45 6.73
C ASN A 208 -1.87 20.20 5.88
N SER A 209 -1.93 19.05 6.52
CA SER A 209 -2.25 17.77 5.89
C SER A 209 -3.18 16.94 6.77
N VAL A 210 -3.87 15.98 6.16
CA VAL A 210 -4.72 15.00 6.83
C VAL A 210 -4.33 13.59 6.41
N GLY A 211 -4.56 12.63 7.30
CA GLY A 211 -4.45 11.20 7.06
C GLY A 211 -5.82 10.58 6.85
N GLY A 212 -5.87 9.25 6.90
CA GLY A 212 -7.11 8.52 6.81
C GLY A 212 -6.91 7.01 6.93
N VAL A 213 -7.93 6.26 6.57
CA VAL A 213 -7.95 4.79 6.61
C VAL A 213 -8.36 4.25 5.24
N ILE A 214 -7.64 3.25 4.78
CA ILE A 214 -7.99 2.46 3.60
C ILE A 214 -8.49 1.11 4.10
N GLU A 215 -9.64 0.65 3.60
CA GLU A 215 -10.13 -0.71 3.79
C GLU A 215 -9.90 -1.49 2.51
N ALA A 216 -9.26 -2.66 2.63
CA ALA A 216 -9.02 -3.59 1.53
C ALA A 216 -9.71 -4.92 1.80
N ILE A 217 -10.17 -5.55 0.71
CA ILE A 217 -10.81 -6.86 0.73
C ILE A 217 -10.18 -7.76 -0.32
N ALA A 218 -9.98 -9.05 0.04
CA ALA A 218 -9.66 -10.08 -0.93
C ALA A 218 -10.76 -11.14 -0.93
N LEU A 219 -11.31 -11.39 -2.12
CA LEU A 219 -12.44 -12.29 -2.34
C LEU A 219 -11.95 -13.64 -2.88
N ARG A 220 -12.69 -14.70 -2.53
CA ARG A 220 -12.50 -16.07 -3.02
C ARG A 220 -11.14 -16.69 -2.68
N LEU A 221 -10.56 -16.27 -1.57
CA LEU A 221 -9.40 -16.97 -1.00
C LEU A 221 -9.84 -18.36 -0.55
N PRO A 222 -9.13 -19.44 -0.95
CA PRO A 222 -9.39 -20.76 -0.38
C PRO A 222 -9.03 -20.77 1.11
N ALA A 223 -9.69 -21.63 1.89
CA ALA A 223 -9.25 -21.93 3.25
C ALA A 223 -7.89 -22.66 3.20
N GLY A 224 -7.03 -22.43 4.21
CA GLY A 224 -5.80 -23.17 4.35
C GLY A 224 -4.52 -22.43 3.91
N ILE A 225 -4.61 -21.14 3.57
CA ILE A 225 -3.43 -20.31 3.27
C ILE A 225 -2.89 -19.71 4.57
N GLY A 226 -1.55 -19.69 4.73
CA GLY A 226 -0.86 -19.18 5.90
C GLY A 226 -0.43 -20.30 6.85
N ALA A 227 0.45 -19.97 7.77
CA ALA A 227 0.97 -20.91 8.76
C ALA A 227 1.18 -20.23 10.12
N PRO A 228 0.71 -20.85 11.23
CA PRO A 228 1.05 -20.36 12.56
C PRO A 228 2.52 -20.71 12.86
N TYR A 229 3.26 -19.91 13.60
CA TYR A 229 2.89 -18.68 14.31
C TYR A 229 3.34 -17.45 13.52
N PHE A 230 4.61 -17.42 13.04
CA PHE A 230 5.26 -16.23 12.49
C PHE A 230 4.88 -15.93 11.05
N ASP A 231 4.52 -16.95 10.28
CA ASP A 231 4.11 -16.84 8.88
C ASP A 231 2.57 -16.87 8.72
N SER A 232 1.86 -16.44 9.78
CA SER A 232 0.41 -16.24 9.71
C SER A 232 0.06 -15.17 8.66
N VAL A 233 -1.16 -15.28 8.11
CA VAL A 233 -1.65 -14.29 7.13
C VAL A 233 -1.54 -12.88 7.69
N GLU A 234 -1.97 -12.66 8.95
CA GLU A 234 -1.91 -11.35 9.59
C GLU A 234 -0.47 -10.88 9.81
N SER A 235 0.44 -11.78 10.22
CA SER A 235 1.85 -11.44 10.43
C SER A 235 2.52 -11.01 9.13
N MET A 236 2.34 -11.78 8.06
CA MET A 236 2.95 -11.51 6.76
C MET A 236 2.36 -10.25 6.11
N LEU A 237 1.04 -10.08 6.15
CA LEU A 237 0.39 -8.88 5.66
C LEU A 237 0.79 -7.64 6.48
N SER A 238 0.82 -7.74 7.82
CA SER A 238 1.25 -6.61 8.66
C SER A 238 2.70 -6.22 8.38
N HIS A 239 3.62 -7.20 8.26
CA HIS A 239 5.01 -6.94 7.90
C HIS A 239 5.11 -6.16 6.58
N ALA A 240 4.39 -6.61 5.54
CA ALA A 240 4.40 -5.96 4.24
C ALA A 240 3.71 -4.57 4.27
N LEU A 241 2.56 -4.44 4.93
CA LEU A 241 1.80 -3.19 5.01
C LEU A 241 2.55 -2.11 5.81
N PHE A 242 3.19 -2.46 6.94
CA PHE A 242 4.03 -1.51 7.69
C PHE A 242 5.31 -1.09 6.95
N SER A 243 5.71 -1.80 5.86
CA SER A 243 6.79 -1.35 5.00
C SER A 243 6.39 -0.16 4.11
N VAL A 244 5.09 0.04 3.88
CA VAL A 244 4.58 1.16 3.10
C VAL A 244 4.75 2.47 3.89
N PRO A 245 5.40 3.50 3.32
CA PRO A 245 5.57 4.78 3.99
C PRO A 245 4.23 5.36 4.48
N ALA A 246 4.23 5.90 5.68
CA ALA A 246 3.10 6.52 6.37
C ALA A 246 2.07 5.55 6.97
N VAL A 247 2.15 4.26 6.77
CA VAL A 247 1.32 3.29 7.51
C VAL A 247 1.67 3.33 8.99
N LYS A 248 0.64 3.38 9.85
CA LYS A 248 0.76 3.48 11.31
C LYS A 248 -0.15 2.53 12.07
N GLY A 249 -1.09 1.89 11.40
CA GLY A 249 -1.97 0.90 12.00
C GLY A 249 -2.45 -0.09 10.95
N VAL A 250 -2.63 -1.33 11.36
CA VAL A 250 -3.21 -2.41 10.57
C VAL A 250 -4.14 -3.19 11.48
N GLU A 251 -5.35 -3.48 11.02
CA GLU A 251 -6.29 -4.34 11.73
C GLU A 251 -7.04 -5.26 10.76
N PHE A 252 -7.44 -6.42 11.26
CA PHE A 252 -8.14 -7.46 10.50
C PHE A 252 -9.53 -7.70 11.12
N GLY A 253 -10.55 -7.92 10.28
CA GLY A 253 -11.93 -8.15 10.76
C GLY A 253 -12.40 -7.01 11.66
N ASP A 254 -12.89 -7.30 12.84
CA ASP A 254 -13.32 -6.27 13.81
C ASP A 254 -12.15 -5.56 14.50
N GLY A 255 -10.90 -6.07 14.35
CA GLY A 255 -9.70 -5.43 14.82
C GLY A 255 -9.76 -5.08 16.30
N PHE A 256 -9.51 -3.82 16.67
CA PHE A 256 -9.62 -3.37 18.06
C PHE A 256 -11.04 -3.44 18.64
N GLY A 257 -12.08 -3.55 17.80
CA GLY A 257 -13.47 -3.73 18.23
C GLY A 257 -13.68 -5.02 19.03
N PHE A 258 -12.90 -6.07 18.79
CA PHE A 258 -12.95 -7.31 19.55
C PHE A 258 -12.83 -7.12 21.07
N ALA A 259 -12.09 -6.10 21.51
CA ALA A 259 -11.90 -5.84 22.93
C ALA A 259 -13.22 -5.52 23.69
N GLY A 260 -14.25 -5.10 22.97
CA GLY A 260 -15.57 -4.79 23.52
C GLY A 260 -16.59 -5.94 23.39
N LEU A 261 -16.23 -7.04 22.70
CA LEU A 261 -17.14 -8.16 22.44
C LEU A 261 -16.96 -9.29 23.44
N THR A 262 -18.04 -10.00 23.72
CA THR A 262 -17.98 -11.31 24.38
C THR A 262 -17.67 -12.41 23.36
N GLY A 263 -17.21 -13.58 23.81
CA GLY A 263 -16.93 -14.70 22.90
C GLY A 263 -18.16 -15.13 22.08
N ALA A 264 -19.35 -15.03 22.63
CA ALA A 264 -20.59 -15.36 21.93
C ALA A 264 -20.93 -14.35 20.80
N GLU A 265 -20.56 -13.10 20.96
CA GLU A 265 -20.73 -12.05 19.95
C GLU A 265 -19.64 -12.10 18.88
N ALA A 266 -18.41 -12.44 19.26
CA ALA A 266 -17.23 -12.43 18.41
C ALA A 266 -17.05 -13.69 17.55
N ASN A 267 -17.67 -14.83 17.93
CA ASN A 267 -17.48 -16.10 17.24
C ASN A 267 -18.23 -16.15 15.91
N ASP A 268 -17.51 -16.49 14.84
CA ASP A 268 -18.07 -16.74 13.51
C ASP A 268 -18.61 -18.17 13.46
N ALA A 269 -19.93 -18.35 13.64
CA ALA A 269 -20.57 -19.67 13.65
C ALA A 269 -20.46 -20.32 12.27
N LEU A 270 -20.13 -21.61 12.25
CA LEU A 270 -19.92 -22.37 11.01
C LEU A 270 -21.19 -23.14 10.61
N HIS A 271 -21.41 -23.25 9.29
CA HIS A 271 -22.48 -24.03 8.70
C HIS A 271 -22.08 -24.59 7.34
N TYR A 272 -22.87 -25.52 6.80
CA TYR A 272 -22.65 -26.06 5.46
C TYR A 272 -23.51 -25.36 4.42
N VAL A 273 -22.88 -24.93 3.30
CA VAL A 273 -23.54 -24.44 2.09
C VAL A 273 -23.00 -25.25 0.92
N ASP A 274 -23.83 -25.96 0.22
CA ASP A 274 -23.47 -26.77 -0.95
C ASP A 274 -22.26 -27.70 -0.72
N GLY A 275 -22.21 -28.32 0.47
CA GLY A 275 -21.14 -29.24 0.87
C GLY A 275 -19.83 -28.56 1.31
N LYS A 276 -19.78 -27.22 1.36
CA LYS A 276 -18.63 -26.44 1.83
C LYS A 276 -18.93 -25.81 3.18
N VAL A 277 -17.92 -25.76 4.05
CA VAL A 277 -18.02 -25.00 5.33
C VAL A 277 -17.92 -23.52 5.03
N GLN A 278 -18.82 -22.74 5.59
CA GLN A 278 -18.82 -21.28 5.57
C GLN A 278 -19.13 -20.73 6.96
N ALA A 279 -18.77 -19.49 7.24
CA ALA A 279 -19.17 -18.80 8.45
C ALA A 279 -20.42 -17.94 8.21
N LEU A 280 -21.26 -17.78 9.24
CA LEU A 280 -22.46 -16.91 9.21
C LEU A 280 -22.13 -15.44 9.35
N THR A 281 -20.98 -15.12 9.96
CA THR A 281 -20.41 -13.79 10.17
C THR A 281 -18.93 -13.83 9.80
N ASN A 282 -18.28 -12.70 9.77
CA ASN A 282 -16.84 -12.62 9.44
C ASN A 282 -16.14 -11.58 10.33
N HIS A 283 -16.34 -11.69 11.65
CA HIS A 283 -15.69 -10.84 12.65
C HIS A 283 -14.16 -10.97 12.57
N ASN A 284 -13.67 -12.21 12.31
CA ASN A 284 -12.26 -12.51 12.17
C ASN A 284 -11.63 -12.02 10.84
N GLY A 285 -12.42 -11.46 9.92
CA GLY A 285 -11.92 -10.91 8.68
C GLY A 285 -11.25 -11.94 7.75
N GLY A 286 -11.76 -13.18 7.71
CA GLY A 286 -11.28 -14.23 6.81
C GLY A 286 -10.09 -15.04 7.31
N VAL A 287 -9.59 -14.78 8.52
CA VAL A 287 -8.42 -15.46 9.09
C VAL A 287 -8.71 -15.97 10.49
N THR A 288 -8.41 -17.23 10.75
CA THR A 288 -8.59 -17.87 12.06
C THR A 288 -7.35 -18.71 12.37
N GLY A 289 -6.72 -18.46 13.52
CA GLY A 289 -5.48 -19.13 13.89
C GLY A 289 -4.29 -18.88 12.94
N GLY A 290 -4.30 -17.73 12.24
CA GLY A 290 -3.25 -17.36 11.29
C GLY A 290 -3.43 -17.92 9.88
N ILE A 291 -4.55 -18.60 9.63
CA ILE A 291 -4.84 -19.32 8.38
C ILE A 291 -6.16 -18.81 7.79
N THR A 292 -6.23 -18.67 6.47
CA THR A 292 -7.49 -18.29 5.80
C THR A 292 -8.56 -19.35 6.04
N ASN A 293 -9.79 -18.91 6.29
CA ASN A 293 -10.94 -19.79 6.58
C ASN A 293 -11.96 -19.88 5.43
N GLY A 294 -11.63 -19.32 4.25
CA GLY A 294 -12.51 -19.32 3.07
C GLY A 294 -13.49 -18.14 2.99
N MET A 295 -13.57 -17.32 4.06
CA MET A 295 -14.32 -16.07 4.04
C MET A 295 -13.49 -14.95 3.41
N PRO A 296 -14.10 -13.82 2.98
CA PRO A 296 -13.35 -12.67 2.50
C PRO A 296 -12.32 -12.19 3.52
N LEU A 297 -11.09 -11.96 3.05
CA LEU A 297 -10.08 -11.28 3.88
C LEU A 297 -10.41 -9.79 3.92
N VAL A 298 -10.57 -9.23 5.12
CA VAL A 298 -10.81 -7.79 5.33
C VAL A 298 -9.71 -7.21 6.20
N VAL A 299 -9.02 -6.19 5.68
CA VAL A 299 -7.93 -5.50 6.37
C VAL A 299 -8.08 -3.99 6.25
N ARG A 300 -7.86 -3.26 7.36
CA ARG A 300 -7.84 -1.79 7.38
C ARG A 300 -6.47 -1.28 7.73
N VAL A 301 -6.08 -0.18 7.06
CA VAL A 301 -4.74 0.38 7.15
C VAL A 301 -4.84 1.88 7.42
N ALA A 302 -4.30 2.31 8.57
CA ALA A 302 -4.24 3.71 8.94
C ALA A 302 -3.00 4.39 8.33
N ILE A 303 -3.25 5.47 7.60
CA ILE A 303 -2.25 6.31 6.93
C ILE A 303 -2.14 7.63 7.69
N LYS A 304 -0.96 7.94 8.22
CA LYS A 304 -0.75 9.21 8.91
C LYS A 304 -0.75 10.41 7.95
N PRO A 305 -1.02 11.63 8.45
CA PRO A 305 -0.85 12.86 7.67
C PRO A 305 0.57 13.00 7.10
N THR A 306 0.69 13.64 5.95
CA THR A 306 2.00 13.96 5.34
C THR A 306 2.78 14.89 6.28
N PRO A 307 4.01 14.53 6.69
CA PRO A 307 4.78 15.35 7.63
C PRO A 307 5.36 16.62 7.00
N SER A 308 5.48 16.66 5.67
CA SER A 308 5.95 17.84 4.93
C SER A 308 4.79 18.82 4.75
N ILE A 309 4.67 19.79 5.65
CA ILE A 309 3.64 20.85 5.64
C ILE A 309 4.28 22.22 5.58
N ALA A 310 3.55 23.19 5.04
CA ALA A 310 4.04 24.57 4.90
C ALA A 310 3.83 25.42 6.16
N ARG A 311 3.23 24.87 7.21
CA ARG A 311 3.20 25.51 8.55
C ARG A 311 4.57 25.43 9.18
N GLU A 312 4.94 26.47 9.93
CA GLU A 312 6.15 26.45 10.72
C GLU A 312 6.05 25.39 11.85
N GLN A 313 7.09 24.60 11.99
CA GLN A 313 7.21 23.52 12.96
C GLN A 313 8.52 23.62 13.72
N GLN A 314 8.50 23.25 15.00
CA GLN A 314 9.72 23.12 15.81
C GLN A 314 10.54 21.92 15.32
N THR A 315 11.85 22.11 15.21
CA THR A 315 12.81 21.07 14.79
C THR A 315 14.21 21.38 15.32
N VAL A 316 15.20 20.65 14.82
CA VAL A 316 16.62 20.84 15.19
C VAL A 316 17.47 21.06 13.95
N SER A 317 18.55 21.84 14.11
CA SER A 317 19.69 21.89 13.19
C SER A 317 20.76 20.93 13.70
N LEU A 318 21.14 19.95 12.90
CA LEU A 318 22.23 19.02 13.26
C LEU A 318 23.59 19.70 13.24
N LYS A 319 23.77 20.66 12.34
CA LYS A 319 25.04 21.40 12.20
C LYS A 319 25.26 22.33 13.38
N GLU A 320 24.22 23.04 13.80
CA GLU A 320 24.30 24.02 14.89
C GLU A 320 24.11 23.38 16.28
N GLN A 321 23.64 22.13 16.33
CA GLN A 321 23.28 21.40 17.53
C GLN A 321 22.30 22.19 18.43
N ALA A 322 21.29 22.78 17.79
CA ALA A 322 20.34 23.69 18.44
C ALA A 322 18.92 23.48 17.90
N ASP A 323 17.95 23.88 18.74
CA ASP A 323 16.55 23.97 18.35
C ASP A 323 16.37 25.08 17.31
N THR A 324 15.49 24.83 16.35
CA THR A 324 15.19 25.77 15.27
C THR A 324 13.74 25.56 14.80
N THR A 325 13.33 26.32 13.78
CA THR A 325 12.06 26.11 13.13
C THR A 325 12.25 25.77 11.66
N LEU A 326 11.24 25.13 11.08
CA LEU A 326 11.21 24.73 9.69
C LEU A 326 9.78 24.82 9.13
N ALA A 327 9.62 25.53 8.02
CA ALA A 327 8.43 25.46 7.17
C ALA A 327 8.83 24.82 5.84
N ILE A 328 8.13 23.78 5.42
CA ILE A 328 8.47 23.06 4.19
C ILE A 328 7.85 23.77 3.00
N VAL A 329 8.69 24.43 2.22
CA VAL A 329 8.30 24.98 0.93
C VAL A 329 8.47 23.88 -0.13
N GLY A 330 7.41 23.50 -0.83
CA GLY A 330 7.49 22.47 -1.84
C GLY A 330 6.13 21.93 -2.30
N ARG A 331 6.18 20.97 -3.23
CA ARG A 331 5.00 20.35 -3.85
C ARG A 331 4.63 19.06 -3.09
N HIS A 332 3.92 19.21 -1.97
CA HIS A 332 3.51 18.08 -1.14
C HIS A 332 2.02 17.80 -1.25
N ASP A 333 1.64 16.52 -1.10
CA ASP A 333 0.24 16.12 -1.04
C ASP A 333 -0.38 16.58 0.29
N PRO A 334 -1.52 17.28 0.30
CA PRO A 334 -2.26 17.58 1.54
C PRO A 334 -2.89 16.31 2.15
N CYS A 335 -3.06 15.26 1.33
CA CYS A 335 -3.47 13.94 1.74
C CYS A 335 -2.94 12.91 0.74
N ILE A 336 -2.26 11.87 1.23
CA ILE A 336 -1.71 10.82 0.37
C ILE A 336 -2.62 9.61 0.24
N VAL A 337 -3.73 9.54 0.99
CA VAL A 337 -4.59 8.35 1.10
C VAL A 337 -5.11 7.90 -0.27
N GLN A 338 -5.61 8.81 -1.11
CA GLN A 338 -6.11 8.46 -2.44
C GLN A 338 -5.06 7.76 -3.33
N ARG A 339 -3.79 8.13 -3.18
CA ARG A 339 -2.67 7.51 -3.93
C ARG A 339 -2.15 6.25 -3.25
N ALA A 340 -2.42 6.08 -1.96
CA ALA A 340 -2.07 4.88 -1.23
C ALA A 340 -3.02 3.70 -1.50
N VAL A 341 -4.25 3.94 -1.97
CA VAL A 341 -5.23 2.91 -2.32
C VAL A 341 -4.61 1.81 -3.21
N PRO A 342 -4.08 2.09 -4.42
CA PRO A 342 -3.46 1.06 -5.25
C PRO A 342 -2.18 0.46 -4.64
N VAL A 343 -1.50 1.18 -3.74
CA VAL A 343 -0.31 0.66 -3.05
C VAL A 343 -0.71 -0.41 -2.03
N ILE A 344 -1.76 -0.18 -1.24
CA ILE A 344 -2.27 -1.14 -0.27
C ILE A 344 -2.78 -2.40 -1.01
N GLU A 345 -3.58 -2.24 -2.08
CA GLU A 345 -4.00 -3.35 -2.92
C GLU A 345 -2.81 -4.17 -3.44
N ALA A 346 -1.77 -3.49 -3.93
CA ALA A 346 -0.58 -4.12 -4.48
C ALA A 346 0.16 -4.97 -3.44
N VAL A 347 0.35 -4.43 -2.25
CA VAL A 347 1.05 -5.12 -1.15
C VAL A 347 0.23 -6.30 -0.66
N VAL A 348 -1.09 -6.15 -0.52
CA VAL A 348 -2.00 -7.26 -0.17
C VAL A 348 -1.94 -8.36 -1.23
N ALA A 349 -2.06 -8.01 -2.51
CA ALA A 349 -2.02 -8.98 -3.61
C ALA A 349 -0.69 -9.74 -3.67
N TRP A 350 0.45 -9.05 -3.56
CA TRP A 350 1.77 -9.69 -3.56
C TRP A 350 1.92 -10.68 -2.42
N THR A 351 1.55 -10.27 -1.21
CA THR A 351 1.69 -11.10 0.00
C THR A 351 0.78 -12.32 -0.08
N LEU A 352 -0.46 -12.15 -0.52
CA LEU A 352 -1.40 -13.27 -0.67
C LEU A 352 -0.95 -14.25 -1.74
N TRP A 353 -0.34 -13.76 -2.84
CA TRP A 353 0.19 -14.65 -3.87
C TRP A 353 1.38 -15.47 -3.34
N ASP A 354 2.30 -14.84 -2.61
CA ASP A 354 3.42 -15.54 -1.99
C ASP A 354 2.96 -16.63 -1.00
N LEU A 355 1.99 -16.31 -0.14
CA LEU A 355 1.38 -17.26 0.78
C LEU A 355 0.60 -18.38 0.08
N LEU A 356 -0.10 -18.07 -1.02
CA LEU A 356 -0.80 -19.08 -1.83
C LEU A 356 0.18 -20.07 -2.45
N LEU A 357 1.32 -19.60 -2.95
CA LEU A 357 2.37 -20.47 -3.49
C LEU A 357 2.97 -21.36 -2.41
N GLU A 358 3.09 -20.87 -1.17
CA GLU A 358 3.54 -21.70 -0.03
C GLU A 358 2.54 -22.80 0.28
N ALA A 359 1.25 -22.46 0.39
CA ALA A 359 0.19 -23.42 0.67
C ALA A 359 0.11 -24.54 -0.40
N LYS A 360 0.32 -24.22 -1.67
CA LYS A 360 0.30 -25.19 -2.78
C LYS A 360 1.38 -26.26 -2.73
N LYS A 361 2.45 -26.07 -2.00
CA LYS A 361 3.46 -27.12 -1.79
C LYS A 361 2.91 -28.33 -1.04
N TRP A 362 1.79 -28.18 -0.34
CA TRP A 362 1.13 -29.21 0.44
C TRP A 362 -0.08 -29.85 -0.27
N GLU A 363 -0.47 -29.33 -1.43
CA GLU A 363 -1.48 -29.97 -2.28
C GLU A 363 -0.93 -31.27 -2.86
N LYS A 364 -1.69 -32.38 -2.72
CA LYS A 364 -1.30 -33.72 -3.21
C LYS A 364 -1.73 -33.92 -4.64
#